data_2d6e6f3e1cccf3862ff3d4ffee7ace11
#
_entry.id   2d6e6f3e1cccf3862ff3d4ffee7ace11
#
_cell.length_a   1.000
_cell.length_b   1.000
_cell.length_c   1.000
_cell.angle_alpha   90.00
_cell.angle_beta   90.00
_cell.angle_gamma   90.00
#
_symmetry.space_group_name_H-M   'P 1'
#
loop_
_entity.id
_entity.type
_entity.pdbx_description
1 polymer ?
#
loop_
_entity_poly.entity_id
_entity_poly.type
_entity_poly.pdbx_seq_one_letter_code
_entity_poly.pdbx_strand_id
1 'polypeptide(L)'
;MIIDSSRELKARYDELKAGDIFLGVLSYKKLRDRVLIDLLERGVRVIPSPLSQTLSSSKVAQAVVLCKWMIPHTFVINRRLTLMHTISEFNRLGIKRVVTKEDRLDCGYGVHYWNSIEEVYNQTALQSLPYPFVIQPFVARYTDIRVIIVADYVEAYTRHNPYNFRNNVSAGGTSRPYKTDASQVKLCRDVMERGKFPYAHIDLMIMPDGKNYLSEIALDGGLKGARVDRDGLCKLKRECLEGLADEPCPL
;
A
#
# COMPACT_ATOMS: atom_id res chain seq x y z
N MET A 1 18.21 -6.40 22.99
CA MET A 1 18.35 -7.54 22.08
C MET A 1 17.86 -7.14 20.69
N ILE A 2 18.51 -7.62 19.61
CA ILE A 2 18.04 -7.41 18.24
C ILE A 2 17.67 -8.77 17.67
N ILE A 3 16.47 -8.87 17.09
CA ILE A 3 15.96 -10.04 16.37
C ILE A 3 15.69 -9.63 14.93
N ASP A 4 16.21 -10.36 13.95
CA ASP A 4 16.12 -10.03 12.53
C ASP A 4 15.32 -11.04 11.69
N SER A 5 14.78 -12.06 12.33
CA SER A 5 13.99 -13.09 11.64
C SER A 5 12.68 -13.40 12.33
N SER A 6 11.63 -13.66 11.53
CA SER A 6 10.32 -14.08 12.07
C SER A 6 10.39 -15.45 12.78
N ARG A 7 11.38 -16.27 12.47
CA ARG A 7 11.59 -17.57 13.14
C ARG A 7 12.11 -17.35 14.55
N GLU A 8 13.12 -16.52 14.71
CA GLU A 8 13.70 -16.19 16.01
C GLU A 8 12.68 -15.40 16.84
N LEU A 9 11.98 -14.44 16.26
CA LEU A 9 10.90 -13.75 16.93
C LEU A 9 9.88 -14.71 17.55
N LYS A 10 9.47 -15.74 16.79
CA LYS A 10 8.52 -16.73 17.29
C LYS A 10 9.10 -17.56 18.45
N ALA A 11 10.38 -17.93 18.37
CA ALA A 11 11.04 -18.72 19.38
C ALA A 11 11.24 -17.96 20.71
N ARG A 12 11.45 -16.63 20.62
CA ARG A 12 11.79 -15.77 21.76
C ARG A 12 10.72 -14.73 22.07
N TYR A 13 9.50 -14.94 21.59
CA TYR A 13 8.43 -13.95 21.66
C TYR A 13 8.16 -13.45 23.09
N ASP A 14 8.12 -14.37 24.05
CA ASP A 14 7.81 -14.05 25.46
C ASP A 14 9.01 -13.41 26.20
N GLU A 15 10.22 -13.50 25.66
CA GLU A 15 11.44 -12.90 26.23
C GLU A 15 11.57 -11.41 25.90
N LEU A 16 10.89 -10.94 24.85
CA LEU A 16 10.99 -9.57 24.36
C LEU A 16 10.43 -8.56 25.37
N LYS A 17 11.13 -7.45 25.55
CA LYS A 17 10.80 -6.37 26.47
C LYS A 17 11.14 -5.00 25.90
N ALA A 18 10.78 -3.95 26.60
CA ALA A 18 11.09 -2.57 26.24
C ALA A 18 12.59 -2.39 25.96
N GLY A 19 12.90 -1.72 24.87
CA GLY A 19 14.26 -1.48 24.37
C GLY A 19 14.81 -2.59 23.48
N ASP A 20 14.14 -3.73 23.33
CA ASP A 20 14.50 -4.71 22.31
C ASP A 20 14.04 -4.25 20.92
N ILE A 21 14.71 -4.76 19.87
CA ILE A 21 14.45 -4.39 18.47
C ILE A 21 14.06 -5.64 17.69
N PHE A 22 12.95 -5.57 16.96
CA PHE A 22 12.64 -6.50 15.88
C PHE A 22 12.90 -5.82 14.54
N LEU A 23 13.86 -6.36 13.77
CA LEU A 23 14.31 -5.83 12.48
C LEU A 23 13.80 -6.71 11.34
N GLY A 24 12.64 -6.38 10.77
CA GLY A 24 12.07 -7.15 9.68
C GLY A 24 10.56 -7.01 9.52
N VAL A 25 10.06 -7.63 8.46
CA VAL A 25 8.61 -7.67 8.17
C VAL A 25 8.02 -8.96 8.73
N LEU A 26 6.97 -8.83 9.54
CA LEU A 26 6.28 -9.97 10.11
C LEU A 26 5.54 -10.80 9.06
N SER A 27 5.80 -12.09 9.03
CA SER A 27 5.17 -13.04 8.09
C SER A 27 3.85 -13.64 8.58
N TYR A 28 3.31 -13.21 9.71
CA TYR A 28 2.06 -13.70 10.31
C TYR A 28 0.82 -13.16 9.58
N LYS A 29 0.40 -13.76 8.47
CA LYS A 29 -0.65 -13.23 7.58
C LYS A 29 -1.91 -12.72 8.29
N LYS A 30 -2.56 -13.55 9.10
CA LYS A 30 -3.83 -13.20 9.78
C LYS A 30 -3.64 -12.61 11.18
N LEU A 31 -2.49 -12.82 11.81
CA LEU A 31 -2.22 -12.40 13.18
C LEU A 31 -1.26 -11.21 13.27
N ARG A 32 -0.76 -10.73 12.12
CA ARG A 32 0.26 -9.69 12.06
C ARG A 32 -0.09 -8.48 12.92
N ASP A 33 -1.27 -7.89 12.74
CA ASP A 33 -1.63 -6.66 13.44
C ASP A 33 -1.68 -6.83 14.95
N ARG A 34 -2.15 -8.00 15.42
CA ARG A 34 -2.20 -8.32 16.87
C ARG A 34 -0.82 -8.44 17.47
N VAL A 35 0.08 -9.13 16.76
CA VAL A 35 1.49 -9.26 17.18
C VAL A 35 2.20 -7.90 17.15
N LEU A 36 1.96 -7.07 16.12
CA LEU A 36 2.53 -5.73 16.02
C LEU A 36 2.05 -4.81 17.17
N ILE A 37 0.77 -4.89 17.53
CA ILE A 37 0.21 -4.13 18.65
C ILE A 37 0.85 -4.59 19.96
N ASP A 38 0.92 -5.90 20.22
CA ASP A 38 1.52 -6.43 21.45
C ASP A 38 3.00 -6.02 21.58
N LEU A 39 3.78 -6.16 20.53
CA LEU A 39 5.19 -5.73 20.53
C LEU A 39 5.33 -4.22 20.82
N LEU A 40 4.46 -3.40 20.22
CA LEU A 40 4.44 -1.95 20.45
C LEU A 40 4.11 -1.60 21.89
N GLU A 41 3.05 -2.21 22.45
CA GLU A 41 2.63 -1.99 23.85
C GLU A 41 3.70 -2.45 24.86
N ARG A 42 4.47 -3.48 24.51
CA ARG A 42 5.63 -3.94 25.31
C ARG A 42 6.86 -3.06 25.18
N GLY A 43 6.82 -2.00 24.35
CA GLY A 43 7.94 -1.08 24.11
C GLY A 43 9.04 -1.71 23.25
N VAL A 44 8.74 -2.75 22.46
CA VAL A 44 9.66 -3.31 21.47
C VAL A 44 9.68 -2.42 20.25
N ARG A 45 10.87 -2.00 19.82
CA ARG A 45 11.05 -1.23 18.59
C ARG A 45 10.95 -2.13 17.37
N VAL A 46 9.95 -1.92 16.55
CA VAL A 46 9.71 -2.71 15.32
C VAL A 46 10.10 -1.88 14.10
N ILE A 47 11.03 -2.38 13.27
CA ILE A 47 11.54 -1.71 12.06
C ILE A 47 11.45 -2.69 10.87
N PRO A 48 10.70 -2.40 9.81
CA PRO A 48 9.79 -1.26 9.58
C PRO A 48 8.68 -1.15 10.63
N SER A 49 8.19 0.07 10.85
CA SER A 49 7.22 0.36 11.89
C SER A 49 5.95 -0.50 11.81
N PRO A 50 5.23 -0.76 12.91
CA PRO A 50 3.94 -1.45 12.90
C PRO A 50 2.96 -0.80 11.91
N LEU A 51 2.93 0.54 11.84
CA LEU A 51 2.08 1.27 10.93
C LEU A 51 2.41 0.95 9.46
N SER A 52 3.68 1.05 9.05
CA SER A 52 4.08 0.76 7.67
C SER A 52 3.81 -0.69 7.28
N GLN A 53 4.00 -1.64 8.19
CA GLN A 53 3.69 -3.05 7.94
C GLN A 53 2.19 -3.29 7.77
N THR A 54 1.33 -2.63 8.55
CA THR A 54 -0.13 -2.69 8.41
C THR A 54 -0.56 -2.05 7.09
N LEU A 55 -0.08 -0.84 6.79
CA LEU A 55 -0.39 -0.14 5.54
C LEU A 55 0.06 -0.94 4.31
N SER A 56 1.24 -1.56 4.36
CA SER A 56 1.77 -2.38 3.26
C SER A 56 0.87 -3.55 2.85
N SER A 57 -0.02 -3.99 3.71
CA SER A 57 -0.88 -5.16 3.46
C SER A 57 -2.37 -4.84 3.40
N SER A 58 -2.80 -3.63 3.75
CA SER A 58 -4.22 -3.28 3.85
C SER A 58 -4.56 -2.02 3.05
N LYS A 59 -5.30 -2.21 1.96
CA LYS A 59 -5.84 -1.11 1.15
C LYS A 59 -6.81 -0.23 1.93
N VAL A 60 -7.56 -0.85 2.84
CA VAL A 60 -8.47 -0.14 3.74
C VAL A 60 -7.68 0.76 4.70
N ALA A 61 -6.62 0.26 5.32
CA ALA A 61 -5.76 1.07 6.19
C ALA A 61 -5.10 2.22 5.40
N GLN A 62 -4.64 1.97 4.17
CA GLN A 62 -4.13 3.03 3.29
C GLN A 62 -5.19 4.10 3.03
N ALA A 63 -6.42 3.72 2.69
CA ALA A 63 -7.50 4.66 2.42
C ALA A 63 -7.91 5.48 3.67
N VAL A 64 -7.76 4.93 4.87
CA VAL A 64 -7.99 5.66 6.12
C VAL A 64 -6.85 6.65 6.42
N VAL A 65 -5.60 6.20 6.31
CA VAL A 65 -4.43 6.97 6.79
C VAL A 65 -3.88 7.92 5.73
N LEU A 66 -3.96 7.53 4.44
CA LEU A 66 -3.33 8.21 3.31
C LEU A 66 -4.33 8.82 2.31
N CYS A 67 -5.62 8.93 2.66
CA CYS A 67 -6.69 9.41 1.78
C CYS A 67 -6.39 10.78 1.15
N LYS A 68 -5.63 11.65 1.84
CA LYS A 68 -5.23 12.98 1.36
C LYS A 68 -4.53 12.95 0.00
N TRP A 69 -3.79 11.87 -0.30
CA TRP A 69 -3.04 11.72 -1.54
C TRP A 69 -3.72 10.83 -2.58
N MET A 70 -4.84 10.18 -2.21
CA MET A 70 -5.62 9.35 -3.12
C MET A 70 -6.53 10.20 -4.01
N ILE A 71 -7.06 9.59 -5.06
CA ILE A 71 -8.03 10.28 -5.92
C ILE A 71 -9.24 10.75 -5.10
N PRO A 72 -9.83 11.91 -5.40
CA PRO A 72 -11.02 12.39 -4.72
C PRO A 72 -12.15 11.34 -4.72
N HIS A 73 -12.98 11.36 -3.68
CA HIS A 73 -14.07 10.41 -3.48
C HIS A 73 -13.62 8.94 -3.35
N THR A 74 -12.43 8.73 -2.78
CA THR A 74 -12.01 7.41 -2.29
C THR A 74 -12.60 7.21 -0.90
N PHE A 75 -13.42 6.15 -0.72
CA PHE A 75 -14.09 5.85 0.55
C PHE A 75 -13.79 4.44 1.02
N VAL A 76 -13.79 4.27 2.34
CA VAL A 76 -13.80 2.95 2.98
C VAL A 76 -15.24 2.56 3.27
N ILE A 77 -15.65 1.43 2.73
CA ILE A 77 -16.98 0.85 2.95
C ILE A 77 -16.84 -0.27 3.97
N ASN A 78 -17.25 -0.01 5.21
CA ASN A 78 -17.11 -0.95 6.32
C ASN A 78 -18.43 -1.65 6.71
N ARG A 79 -19.55 -1.17 6.18
CA ARG A 79 -20.89 -1.71 6.44
C ARG A 79 -21.89 -1.19 5.40
N ARG A 80 -23.07 -1.83 5.35
CA ARG A 80 -24.15 -1.48 4.41
C ARG A 80 -24.56 0.01 4.49
N LEU A 81 -24.69 0.58 5.68
CA LEU A 81 -25.08 1.98 5.84
C LEU A 81 -24.07 2.94 5.16
N THR A 82 -22.77 2.69 5.32
CA THR A 82 -21.73 3.48 4.65
C THR A 82 -21.87 3.37 3.13
N LEU A 83 -22.16 2.17 2.59
CA LEU A 83 -22.38 1.98 1.16
C LEU A 83 -23.60 2.78 0.67
N MET A 84 -24.73 2.75 1.39
CA MET A 84 -25.94 3.51 1.02
C MET A 84 -25.69 5.02 0.95
N HIS A 85 -24.93 5.57 1.90
CA HIS A 85 -24.53 6.98 1.86
C HIS A 85 -23.63 7.28 0.66
N THR A 86 -22.68 6.39 0.37
CA THR A 86 -21.76 6.53 -0.78
C THR A 86 -22.52 6.45 -2.11
N ILE A 87 -23.53 5.59 -2.24
CA ILE A 87 -24.42 5.52 -3.41
C ILE A 87 -25.08 6.87 -3.65
N SER A 88 -25.70 7.44 -2.61
CA SER A 88 -26.36 8.74 -2.70
C SER A 88 -25.39 9.85 -3.11
N GLU A 89 -24.19 9.86 -2.56
CA GLU A 89 -23.16 10.84 -2.89
C GLU A 89 -22.66 10.69 -4.32
N PHE A 90 -22.32 9.47 -4.76
CA PHE A 90 -21.82 9.22 -6.11
C PHE A 90 -22.89 9.57 -7.17
N ASN A 91 -24.15 9.22 -6.92
CA ASN A 91 -25.27 9.59 -7.80
C ASN A 91 -25.42 11.11 -7.89
N ARG A 92 -25.35 11.84 -6.75
CA ARG A 92 -25.40 13.30 -6.72
C ARG A 92 -24.24 13.95 -7.50
N LEU A 93 -23.06 13.35 -7.48
CA LEU A 93 -21.86 13.82 -8.19
C LEU A 93 -21.79 13.33 -9.65
N GLY A 94 -22.75 12.52 -10.11
CA GLY A 94 -22.74 11.94 -11.46
C GLY A 94 -21.62 10.91 -11.69
N ILE A 95 -21.04 10.33 -10.61
CA ILE A 95 -20.02 9.29 -10.68
C ILE A 95 -20.72 7.98 -11.01
N LYS A 96 -20.59 7.52 -12.25
CA LYS A 96 -21.23 6.29 -12.73
C LYS A 96 -20.36 5.06 -12.50
N ARG A 97 -19.16 5.05 -13.08
CA ARG A 97 -18.25 3.90 -13.05
C ARG A 97 -17.34 3.96 -11.83
N VAL A 98 -17.18 2.83 -11.16
CA VAL A 98 -16.41 2.75 -9.93
C VAL A 98 -15.46 1.57 -9.94
N VAL A 99 -14.46 1.62 -9.08
CA VAL A 99 -13.54 0.51 -8.77
C VAL A 99 -13.66 0.20 -7.30
N THR A 100 -13.77 -1.09 -6.97
CA THR A 100 -13.61 -1.56 -5.59
C THR A 100 -12.27 -2.28 -5.44
N LYS A 101 -11.69 -2.14 -4.25
CA LYS A 101 -10.45 -2.83 -3.87
C LYS A 101 -10.71 -3.57 -2.56
N GLU A 102 -10.74 -4.89 -2.62
CA GLU A 102 -10.83 -5.74 -1.43
C GLU A 102 -9.57 -5.59 -0.57
N ASP A 103 -9.76 -5.70 0.73
CA ASP A 103 -8.64 -5.59 1.68
C ASP A 103 -7.75 -6.84 1.64
N ARG A 104 -6.45 -6.64 1.83
CA ARG A 104 -5.43 -7.71 1.98
C ARG A 104 -5.32 -8.69 0.81
N LEU A 105 -5.74 -8.31 -0.38
CA LEU A 105 -5.52 -9.05 -1.62
C LEU A 105 -4.47 -8.35 -2.50
N ASP A 106 -3.53 -9.13 -3.02
CA ASP A 106 -2.40 -8.66 -3.82
C ASP A 106 -2.59 -8.95 -5.32
N CYS A 107 -1.66 -8.49 -6.15
CA CYS A 107 -1.58 -8.77 -7.58
C CYS A 107 -2.84 -8.38 -8.39
N GLY A 108 -3.67 -7.47 -7.86
CA GLY A 108 -4.90 -7.02 -8.53
C GLY A 108 -6.09 -7.98 -8.41
N TYR A 109 -5.97 -9.10 -7.67
CA TYR A 109 -7.06 -10.06 -7.51
C TYR A 109 -8.32 -9.48 -6.88
N GLY A 110 -8.19 -8.60 -5.91
CA GLY A 110 -9.32 -7.94 -5.24
C GLY A 110 -9.72 -6.60 -5.87
N VAL A 111 -9.26 -6.28 -7.09
CA VAL A 111 -9.61 -5.03 -7.77
C VAL A 111 -10.67 -5.30 -8.82
N HIS A 112 -11.86 -4.75 -8.63
CA HIS A 112 -13.01 -4.97 -9.51
C HIS A 112 -13.51 -3.65 -10.10
N TYR A 113 -13.84 -3.68 -11.39
CA TYR A 113 -14.48 -2.59 -12.12
C TYR A 113 -15.98 -2.83 -12.21
N TRP A 114 -16.77 -1.77 -12.01
CA TRP A 114 -18.23 -1.79 -12.03
C TRP A 114 -18.75 -0.66 -12.91
N ASN A 115 -19.78 -0.94 -13.72
CA ASN A 115 -20.42 0.07 -14.54
C ASN A 115 -21.29 1.04 -13.72
N SER A 116 -21.73 0.59 -12.54
CA SER A 116 -22.47 1.41 -11.60
C SER A 116 -22.20 1.02 -10.16
N ILE A 117 -22.44 1.95 -9.23
CA ILE A 117 -22.35 1.65 -7.80
C ILE A 117 -23.46 0.70 -7.33
N GLU A 118 -24.58 0.62 -8.06
CA GLU A 118 -25.67 -0.33 -7.79
C GLU A 118 -25.22 -1.79 -7.99
N GLU A 119 -24.32 -2.04 -8.96
CA GLU A 119 -23.73 -3.38 -9.11
C GLU A 119 -22.93 -3.76 -7.85
N VAL A 120 -22.20 -2.80 -7.26
CA VAL A 120 -21.47 -3.01 -5.99
C VAL A 120 -22.43 -3.37 -4.87
N TYR A 121 -23.56 -2.66 -4.76
CA TYR A 121 -24.59 -2.96 -3.76
C TYR A 121 -25.11 -4.40 -3.92
N ASN A 122 -25.44 -4.81 -5.13
CA ASN A 122 -25.91 -6.16 -5.40
C ASN A 122 -24.88 -7.23 -5.00
N GLN A 123 -23.60 -7.00 -5.28
CA GLN A 123 -22.54 -7.94 -4.91
C GLN A 123 -22.33 -8.04 -3.39
N THR A 124 -22.46 -6.94 -2.66
CA THR A 124 -22.42 -6.98 -1.18
C THR A 124 -23.64 -7.71 -0.61
N ALA A 125 -24.81 -7.53 -1.20
CA ALA A 125 -26.04 -8.23 -0.79
C ALA A 125 -25.94 -9.76 -1.02
N LEU A 126 -25.25 -10.18 -2.08
CA LEU A 126 -24.96 -11.59 -2.37
C LEU A 126 -23.74 -12.14 -1.60
N GLN A 127 -23.12 -11.34 -0.73
CA GLN A 127 -21.89 -11.68 0.01
C GLN A 127 -20.68 -12.01 -0.89
N SER A 128 -20.72 -11.65 -2.16
CA SER A 128 -19.59 -11.84 -3.10
C SER A 128 -18.51 -10.77 -2.96
N LEU A 129 -18.81 -9.63 -2.34
CA LEU A 129 -17.87 -8.57 -2.00
C LEU A 129 -17.95 -8.30 -0.49
N PRO A 130 -17.02 -8.86 0.31
CA PRO A 130 -17.07 -8.74 1.75
C PRO A 130 -16.63 -7.36 2.24
N TYR A 131 -17.24 -6.87 3.33
CA TYR A 131 -16.76 -5.70 4.07
C TYR A 131 -15.53 -6.05 4.92
N PRO A 132 -14.60 -5.11 5.16
CA PRO A 132 -14.50 -3.79 4.54
C PRO A 132 -13.78 -3.83 3.18
N PHE A 133 -14.07 -2.86 2.32
CA PHE A 133 -13.37 -2.64 1.05
C PHE A 133 -13.24 -1.14 0.75
N VAL A 134 -12.36 -0.79 -0.17
CA VAL A 134 -12.23 0.58 -0.68
C VAL A 134 -13.04 0.73 -1.96
N ILE A 135 -13.76 1.84 -2.11
CA ILE A 135 -14.42 2.23 -3.36
C ILE A 135 -13.88 3.58 -3.82
N GLN A 136 -13.72 3.75 -5.13
CA GLN A 136 -13.27 4.98 -5.74
C GLN A 136 -13.86 5.15 -7.15
N PRO A 137 -13.95 6.38 -7.69
CA PRO A 137 -14.32 6.61 -9.08
C PRO A 137 -13.39 5.86 -10.02
N PHE A 138 -13.92 5.31 -11.11
CA PHE A 138 -13.09 4.75 -12.17
C PHE A 138 -12.48 5.86 -13.00
N VAL A 139 -11.16 5.88 -13.09
CA VAL A 139 -10.38 6.79 -13.94
C VAL A 139 -9.98 6.07 -15.21
N ALA A 140 -10.50 6.53 -16.36
CA ALA A 140 -10.28 5.86 -17.63
C ALA A 140 -8.91 6.16 -18.27
N ARG A 141 -8.32 7.31 -17.96
CA ARG A 141 -7.05 7.76 -18.58
C ARG A 141 -6.12 8.30 -17.50
N TYR A 142 -5.02 7.64 -17.30
CA TYR A 142 -3.91 8.06 -16.45
C TYR A 142 -2.66 7.29 -16.85
N THR A 143 -1.50 7.82 -16.50
CA THR A 143 -0.24 7.07 -16.57
C THR A 143 -0.01 6.41 -15.22
N ASP A 144 0.12 5.09 -15.23
CA ASP A 144 0.44 4.29 -14.06
C ASP A 144 1.96 4.18 -13.95
N ILE A 145 2.52 4.61 -12.83
CA ILE A 145 3.94 4.43 -12.54
C ILE A 145 4.13 3.73 -11.20
N ARG A 146 5.16 2.90 -11.13
CA ARG A 146 5.70 2.40 -9.86
C ARG A 146 7.00 3.12 -9.56
N VAL A 147 7.10 3.68 -8.36
CA VAL A 147 8.30 4.31 -7.81
C VAL A 147 8.85 3.42 -6.70
N ILE A 148 10.14 3.10 -6.75
CA ILE A 148 10.88 2.40 -5.71
C ILE A 148 11.76 3.42 -5.00
N ILE A 149 11.64 3.51 -3.68
CA ILE A 149 12.46 4.41 -2.86
C ILE A 149 13.06 3.63 -1.70
N VAL A 150 14.38 3.70 -1.57
CA VAL A 150 15.14 3.16 -0.42
C VAL A 150 16.25 4.16 -0.10
N ALA A 151 16.19 4.83 1.03
CA ALA A 151 17.09 5.94 1.37
C ALA A 151 17.17 6.95 0.20
N ASP A 152 18.35 7.19 -0.36
CA ASP A 152 18.54 8.11 -1.51
C ASP A 152 18.29 7.44 -2.87
N TYR A 153 18.15 6.12 -2.89
CA TYR A 153 17.82 5.42 -4.14
C TYR A 153 16.37 5.68 -4.55
N VAL A 154 16.21 6.20 -5.78
CA VAL A 154 14.91 6.44 -6.40
C VAL A 154 14.92 5.90 -7.83
N GLU A 155 14.01 5.00 -8.12
CA GLU A 155 13.80 4.47 -9.46
C GLU A 155 12.31 4.41 -9.77
N ALA A 156 11.93 4.66 -11.04
CA ALA A 156 10.55 4.52 -11.47
C ALA A 156 10.42 3.89 -12.86
N TYR A 157 9.28 3.24 -13.07
CA TYR A 157 8.88 2.70 -14.36
C TYR A 157 7.36 2.78 -14.54
N THR A 158 6.95 2.96 -15.81
CA THR A 158 5.52 2.91 -16.17
C THR A 158 5.06 1.47 -16.21
N ARG A 159 3.75 1.28 -15.97
CA ARG A 159 3.05 0.03 -16.24
C ARG A 159 1.86 0.35 -17.16
N HIS A 160 1.67 -0.45 -18.17
CA HIS A 160 0.59 -0.26 -19.14
C HIS A 160 0.06 -1.59 -19.66
N ASN A 161 -1.24 -1.71 -19.67
CA ASN A 161 -1.93 -2.87 -20.27
C ASN A 161 -3.02 -2.36 -21.21
N PRO A 162 -2.84 -2.48 -22.53
CA PRO A 162 -3.83 -2.00 -23.49
C PRO A 162 -5.12 -2.83 -23.55
N TYR A 163 -5.11 -4.04 -22.96
CA TYR A 163 -6.20 -5.01 -23.03
C TYR A 163 -6.94 -5.18 -21.71
N ASN A 164 -6.49 -4.51 -20.63
CA ASN A 164 -7.07 -4.66 -19.30
C ASN A 164 -7.01 -3.32 -18.57
N PHE A 165 -8.03 -3.01 -17.77
CA PHE A 165 -8.00 -1.82 -16.92
C PHE A 165 -6.95 -1.93 -15.78
N ARG A 166 -6.48 -3.15 -15.48
CA ARG A 166 -5.38 -3.39 -14.55
C ARG A 166 -4.05 -3.29 -15.27
N ASN A 167 -3.26 -2.29 -14.94
CA ASN A 167 -1.93 -2.05 -15.54
C ASN A 167 -0.84 -2.98 -15.00
N ASN A 168 -1.18 -3.85 -14.04
CA ASN A 168 -0.20 -4.74 -13.43
C ASN A 168 0.49 -5.63 -14.47
N VAL A 169 1.80 -5.72 -14.36
CA VAL A 169 2.59 -6.57 -15.26
C VAL A 169 2.26 -8.06 -15.09
N SER A 170 1.84 -8.47 -13.89
CA SER A 170 1.31 -9.82 -13.63
C SER A 170 0.01 -10.13 -14.38
N ALA A 171 -0.75 -9.11 -14.78
CA ALA A 171 -1.96 -9.22 -15.59
C ALA A 171 -1.70 -9.08 -17.10
N GLY A 172 -0.44 -9.23 -17.55
CA GLY A 172 -0.06 -9.11 -18.96
C GLY A 172 0.35 -7.69 -19.40
N GLY A 173 0.51 -6.76 -18.47
CA GLY A 173 1.00 -5.42 -18.77
C GLY A 173 2.48 -5.38 -19.13
N THR A 174 2.89 -4.30 -19.79
CA THR A 174 4.28 -3.96 -20.12
C THR A 174 4.81 -2.87 -19.19
N SER A 175 6.12 -2.72 -19.12
CA SER A 175 6.78 -1.70 -18.32
C SER A 175 7.90 -1.02 -19.11
N ARG A 176 8.15 0.27 -18.84
CA ARG A 176 9.25 1.06 -19.43
C ARG A 176 9.86 1.95 -18.34
N PRO A 177 11.17 2.21 -18.37
CA PRO A 177 11.79 3.18 -17.46
C PRO A 177 11.06 4.52 -17.51
N TYR A 178 10.93 5.15 -16.35
CA TYR A 178 10.29 6.47 -16.21
C TYR A 178 11.17 7.37 -15.35
N LYS A 179 11.27 8.65 -15.73
CA LYS A 179 11.97 9.66 -14.94
C LYS A 179 10.93 10.47 -14.16
N THR A 180 10.92 10.33 -12.86
CA THR A 180 10.06 11.13 -11.98
C THR A 180 10.46 12.59 -11.94
N ASP A 181 9.50 13.48 -11.81
CA ASP A 181 9.73 14.87 -11.48
C ASP A 181 9.79 15.10 -9.94
N ALA A 182 10.17 16.34 -9.56
CA ALA A 182 10.33 16.69 -8.15
C ALA A 182 9.00 16.61 -7.36
N SER A 183 7.85 16.88 -7.98
CA SER A 183 6.54 16.84 -7.34
C SER A 183 6.12 15.40 -7.02
N GLN A 184 6.41 14.47 -7.92
CA GLN A 184 6.16 13.04 -7.73
C GLN A 184 7.02 12.45 -6.63
N VAL A 185 8.32 12.79 -6.61
CA VAL A 185 9.23 12.35 -5.53
C VAL A 185 8.78 12.93 -4.19
N LYS A 186 8.42 14.21 -4.16
CA LYS A 186 7.91 14.85 -2.94
C LYS A 186 6.65 14.16 -2.43
N LEU A 187 5.68 13.90 -3.31
CA LEU A 187 4.47 13.17 -2.92
C LEU A 187 4.80 11.79 -2.33
N CYS A 188 5.71 11.05 -2.96
CA CYS A 188 6.15 9.76 -2.43
C CYS A 188 6.78 9.89 -1.03
N ARG A 189 7.65 10.86 -0.83
CA ARG A 189 8.29 11.11 0.47
C ARG A 189 7.28 11.52 1.54
N ASP A 190 6.34 12.42 1.23
CA ASP A 190 5.27 12.83 2.15
C ASP A 190 4.39 11.63 2.57
N VAL A 191 4.07 10.74 1.64
CA VAL A 191 3.31 9.51 1.90
C VAL A 191 4.12 8.54 2.77
N MET A 192 5.41 8.34 2.47
CA MET A 192 6.32 7.50 3.26
C MET A 192 6.45 8.02 4.68
N GLU A 193 6.65 9.31 4.86
CA GLU A 193 6.74 9.96 6.17
C GLU A 193 5.46 9.74 6.98
N ARG A 194 4.29 10.02 6.39
CA ARG A 194 2.99 9.81 7.05
C ARG A 194 2.75 8.37 7.45
N GLY A 195 3.15 7.43 6.60
CA GLY A 195 2.98 5.99 6.80
C GLY A 195 4.14 5.33 7.57
N LYS A 196 5.20 6.08 7.94
CA LYS A 196 6.41 5.58 8.61
C LYS A 196 7.12 4.48 7.82
N PHE A 197 7.16 4.62 6.48
CA PHE A 197 7.86 3.68 5.59
C PHE A 197 9.35 4.04 5.50
N PRO A 198 10.27 3.14 5.88
CA PRO A 198 11.71 3.37 5.69
C PRO A 198 12.13 3.20 4.22
N TYR A 199 11.40 2.37 3.50
CA TYR A 199 11.50 2.16 2.06
C TYR A 199 10.14 1.75 1.52
N ALA A 200 9.90 1.95 0.23
CA ALA A 200 8.60 1.63 -0.35
C ALA A 200 8.64 1.35 -1.86
N HIS A 201 7.66 0.55 -2.30
CA HIS A 201 7.14 0.52 -3.66
C HIS A 201 5.84 1.32 -3.66
N ILE A 202 5.77 2.38 -4.46
CA ILE A 202 4.67 3.32 -4.49
C ILE A 202 4.08 3.37 -5.88
N ASP A 203 2.79 3.11 -5.99
CA ASP A 203 2.06 3.17 -7.25
C ASP A 203 1.34 4.53 -7.33
N LEU A 204 1.66 5.30 -8.36
CA LEU A 204 1.02 6.59 -8.63
C LEU A 204 0.17 6.55 -9.89
N MET A 205 -0.92 7.28 -9.85
CA MET A 205 -1.75 7.63 -11.00
C MET A 205 -1.44 9.07 -11.40
N ILE A 206 -0.86 9.26 -12.60
CA ILE A 206 -0.58 10.59 -13.15
C ILE A 206 -1.71 10.94 -14.12
N MET A 207 -2.47 11.96 -13.77
CA MET A 207 -3.60 12.42 -14.55
C MET A 207 -3.16 13.23 -15.76
N PRO A 208 -3.98 13.32 -16.84
CA PRO A 208 -3.66 14.14 -18.01
C PRO A 208 -3.46 15.64 -17.71
N ASP A 209 -4.05 16.14 -16.60
CA ASP A 209 -3.87 17.52 -16.12
C ASP A 209 -2.60 17.71 -15.25
N GLY A 210 -1.76 16.67 -15.14
CA GLY A 210 -0.51 16.68 -14.38
C GLY A 210 -0.67 16.40 -12.88
N LYS A 211 -1.89 16.24 -12.36
CA LYS A 211 -2.08 15.87 -10.97
C LYS A 211 -1.64 14.44 -10.71
N ASN A 212 -0.99 14.24 -9.57
CA ASN A 212 -0.50 12.95 -9.12
C ASN A 212 -1.30 12.45 -7.92
N TYR A 213 -1.71 11.19 -7.95
CA TYR A 213 -2.44 10.55 -6.87
C TYR A 213 -1.81 9.22 -6.47
N LEU A 214 -1.82 8.93 -5.18
CA LEU A 214 -1.45 7.63 -4.64
C LEU A 214 -2.48 6.58 -5.03
N SER A 215 -2.04 5.50 -5.65
CA SER A 215 -2.87 4.31 -5.88
C SER A 215 -2.67 3.24 -4.81
N GLU A 216 -1.40 2.98 -4.46
CA GLU A 216 -1.01 1.96 -3.47
C GLU A 216 0.42 2.23 -2.97
N ILE A 217 0.73 1.81 -1.73
CA ILE A 217 2.09 1.77 -1.18
C ILE A 217 2.33 0.45 -0.48
N ALA A 218 3.51 -0.14 -0.65
CA ALA A 218 3.89 -1.38 0.01
C ALA A 218 5.38 -1.41 0.32
N LEU A 219 5.79 -2.21 1.33
CA LEU A 219 7.20 -2.48 1.63
C LEU A 219 7.86 -3.36 0.57
N ASP A 220 7.06 -4.18 -0.13
CA ASP A 220 7.53 -5.07 -1.19
C ASP A 220 6.64 -4.97 -2.43
N GLY A 221 7.24 -5.27 -3.59
CA GLY A 221 6.53 -5.27 -4.86
C GLY A 221 7.28 -6.01 -5.96
N GLY A 222 6.60 -6.25 -7.07
CA GLY A 222 7.24 -6.83 -8.26
C GLY A 222 8.26 -5.86 -8.85
N LEU A 223 9.37 -6.40 -9.39
CA LEU A 223 10.49 -5.65 -9.97
C LEU A 223 10.51 -5.71 -11.51
N LYS A 224 9.50 -6.29 -12.15
CA LYS A 224 9.46 -6.38 -13.61
C LYS A 224 9.32 -4.98 -14.22
N GLY A 225 10.41 -4.48 -14.80
CA GLY A 225 10.55 -3.10 -15.28
C GLY A 225 11.56 -2.25 -14.49
N ALA A 226 11.97 -2.70 -13.32
CA ALA A 226 13.04 -2.07 -12.57
C ALA A 226 14.41 -2.43 -13.16
N ARG A 227 15.39 -1.55 -12.95
CA ARG A 227 16.81 -1.82 -13.22
C ARG A 227 17.47 -2.56 -12.08
N VAL A 228 17.08 -2.22 -10.84
CA VAL A 228 17.55 -2.94 -9.67
C VAL A 228 17.00 -4.36 -9.69
N ASP A 229 17.85 -5.33 -9.47
CA ASP A 229 17.46 -6.72 -9.28
C ASP A 229 17.04 -6.98 -7.81
N ARG A 230 16.60 -8.21 -7.56
CA ARG A 230 16.12 -8.59 -6.22
C ARG A 230 17.21 -8.52 -5.17
N ASP A 231 18.42 -8.97 -5.50
CA ASP A 231 19.53 -9.05 -4.54
C ASP A 231 20.05 -7.64 -4.20
N GLY A 232 20.20 -6.79 -5.21
CA GLY A 232 20.55 -5.38 -5.02
C GLY A 232 19.53 -4.63 -4.18
N LEU A 233 18.23 -4.83 -4.44
CA LEU A 233 17.19 -4.22 -3.63
C LEU A 233 17.17 -4.75 -2.18
N CYS A 234 17.36 -6.04 -1.99
CA CYS A 234 17.45 -6.63 -0.65
C CYS A 234 18.62 -6.06 0.14
N LYS A 235 19.78 -5.86 -0.52
CA LYS A 235 20.96 -5.23 0.10
C LYS A 235 20.64 -3.79 0.54
N LEU A 236 20.11 -2.96 -0.36
CA LEU A 236 19.73 -1.58 -0.04
C LEU A 236 18.74 -1.50 1.13
N LYS A 237 17.70 -2.36 1.13
CA LYS A 237 16.73 -2.41 2.23
C LYS A 237 17.37 -2.79 3.55
N ARG A 238 18.28 -3.77 3.54
CA ARG A 238 19.00 -4.21 4.74
C ARG A 238 19.84 -3.07 5.32
N GLU A 239 20.66 -2.43 4.50
CA GLU A 239 21.49 -1.28 4.91
C GLU A 239 20.62 -0.15 5.49
N CYS A 240 19.48 0.13 4.89
CA CYS A 240 18.51 1.11 5.39
C CYS A 240 17.95 0.73 6.77
N LEU A 241 17.61 -0.54 6.98
CA LEU A 241 17.05 -1.01 8.26
C LEU A 241 18.11 -1.05 9.37
N GLU A 242 19.33 -1.48 9.06
CA GLU A 242 20.47 -1.51 9.99
C GLU A 242 20.82 -0.08 10.45
N GLY A 243 20.90 0.88 9.53
CA GLY A 243 21.12 2.29 9.88
C GLY A 243 20.05 2.85 10.81
N LEU A 244 18.79 2.50 10.58
CA LEU A 244 17.69 2.90 11.48
C LEU A 244 17.74 2.20 12.84
N ALA A 245 18.26 0.98 12.92
CA ALA A 245 18.39 0.28 14.20
C ALA A 245 19.46 0.93 15.11
N ASP A 246 20.49 1.51 14.51
CA ASP A 246 21.58 2.19 15.22
C ASP A 246 21.18 3.60 15.72
N GLU A 247 20.11 4.19 15.17
CA GLU A 247 19.60 5.49 15.64
C GLU A 247 18.99 5.35 17.04
N PRO A 248 19.25 6.31 17.95
CA PRO A 248 18.58 6.33 19.25
C PRO A 248 17.06 6.40 19.07
N CYS A 249 16.32 5.69 19.94
CA CYS A 249 14.86 5.75 19.93
C CYS A 249 14.43 7.20 20.14
N PRO A 250 13.64 7.82 19.25
CA PRO A 250 13.05 9.10 19.57
C PRO A 250 12.12 8.93 20.78
N LEU A 251 12.41 9.68 21.85
CA LEU A 251 11.62 9.77 23.08
C LEU A 251 10.19 10.23 22.81
#